data_b6fe8818efc26abd0847aea7a258d112
#
_entry.id   b6fe8818efc26abd0847aea7a258d112
#
_cell.length_a   1.000
_cell.length_b   1.000
_cell.length_c   1.000
_cell.angle_alpha   90.00
_cell.angle_beta   90.00
_cell.angle_gamma   90.00
#
_symmetry.space_group_name_H-M   'P 1'
#
loop_
_entity.id
_entity.type
_entity.pdbx_description
1 polymer ?
#
loop_
_entity_poly.entity_id
_entity_poly.type
_entity_poly.pdbx_seq_one_letter_code
_entity_poly.pdbx_strand_id
1 'polypeptide(L)'
;MSATLLGSIVRTTVPQSALRRLLALDCVVTTGNGLAYAAFSAPLGRLLGVGQAALLELGLFLVLYGACVGGLAARRRPPVLPVRWVIGSNWAWTGLSLVSLLLWDAPTAVGLVWIPAQALVVAALALLQAPALRAASRPQ
;
A
#
# COMPACT_ATOMS: atom_id res chain seq x y z
N MET A 1 -40.20 9.72 2.58
CA MET A 1 -39.46 8.44 2.50
C MET A 1 -38.30 8.47 1.50
N SER A 2 -38.48 9.00 0.31
CA SER A 2 -37.41 9.02 -0.71
C SER A 2 -36.18 9.83 -0.32
N ALA A 3 -36.34 10.99 0.33
CA ALA A 3 -35.23 11.83 0.75
C ALA A 3 -34.36 11.19 1.86
N THR A 4 -35.00 10.44 2.77
CA THR A 4 -34.28 9.73 3.86
C THR A 4 -33.50 8.52 3.33
N LEU A 5 -34.06 7.81 2.34
CA LEU A 5 -33.41 6.68 1.69
C LEU A 5 -32.20 7.14 0.85
N LEU A 6 -32.35 8.24 0.10
CA LEU A 6 -31.25 8.84 -0.66
C LEU A 6 -30.14 9.34 0.26
N GLY A 7 -30.49 9.98 1.38
CA GLY A 7 -29.54 10.43 2.40
C GLY A 7 -28.77 9.29 3.05
N SER A 8 -29.43 8.15 3.31
CA SER A 8 -28.77 6.97 3.87
C SER A 8 -27.84 6.30 2.85
N ILE A 9 -28.25 6.21 1.58
CA ILE A 9 -27.45 5.65 0.50
C ILE A 9 -26.19 6.51 0.28
N VAL A 10 -26.32 7.83 0.25
CA VAL A 10 -25.18 8.76 0.08
C VAL A 10 -24.22 8.64 1.26
N ARG A 11 -24.73 8.53 2.49
CA ARG A 11 -23.89 8.34 3.69
C ARG A 11 -23.14 7.02 3.72
N THR A 12 -23.70 5.96 3.12
CA THR A 12 -23.05 4.63 3.03
C THR A 12 -22.04 4.53 1.92
N THR A 13 -22.28 5.20 0.80
CA THR A 13 -21.42 5.05 -0.40
C THR A 13 -20.14 5.88 -0.33
N VAL A 14 -20.17 7.04 0.32
CA VAL A 14 -18.99 7.93 0.40
C VAL A 14 -17.82 7.30 1.18
N PRO A 15 -18.00 6.73 2.40
CA PRO A 15 -16.91 6.07 3.10
C PRO A 15 -16.36 4.84 2.36
N GLN A 16 -17.24 4.01 1.77
CA GLN A 16 -16.83 2.85 0.97
C GLN A 16 -16.04 3.28 -0.28
N SER A 17 -16.49 4.33 -0.94
CA SER A 17 -15.82 4.88 -2.12
C SER A 17 -14.44 5.43 -1.77
N ALA A 18 -14.30 6.14 -0.66
CA ALA A 18 -13.02 6.65 -0.17
C ALA A 18 -12.03 5.51 0.15
N LEU A 19 -12.48 4.48 0.88
CA LEU A 19 -11.68 3.31 1.19
C LEU A 19 -11.22 2.59 -0.08
N ARG A 20 -12.10 2.37 -1.03
CA ARG A 20 -11.78 1.72 -2.31
C ARG A 20 -10.76 2.50 -3.12
N ARG A 21 -10.86 3.83 -3.15
CA ARG A 21 -9.89 4.69 -3.84
C ARG A 21 -8.51 4.61 -3.20
N LEU A 22 -8.43 4.58 -1.87
CA LEU A 22 -7.17 4.43 -1.15
C LEU A 22 -6.54 3.05 -1.38
N LEU A 23 -7.33 1.99 -1.40
CA LEU A 23 -6.86 0.64 -1.74
C LEU A 23 -6.42 0.56 -3.20
N ALA A 24 -7.13 1.21 -4.13
CA ALA A 24 -6.74 1.27 -5.53
C ALA A 24 -5.42 2.02 -5.71
N LEU A 25 -5.22 3.13 -5.00
CA LEU A 25 -3.97 3.88 -5.01
C LEU A 25 -2.81 3.04 -4.45
N ASP A 26 -3.05 2.34 -3.35
CA ASP A 26 -2.08 1.40 -2.76
C ASP A 26 -1.71 0.30 -3.75
N CYS A 27 -2.69 -0.30 -4.41
CA CYS A 27 -2.48 -1.28 -5.48
C CYS A 27 -1.59 -0.73 -6.60
N VAL A 28 -1.86 0.46 -7.09
CA VAL A 28 -1.09 1.09 -8.19
C VAL A 28 0.35 1.35 -7.75
N VAL A 29 0.55 1.95 -6.59
CA VAL A 29 1.88 2.27 -6.06
C VAL A 29 2.68 0.99 -5.82
N THR A 30 2.09 0.01 -5.16
CA THR A 30 2.76 -1.24 -4.79
C THR A 30 3.06 -2.10 -6.02
N THR A 31 2.10 -2.27 -6.91
CA THR A 31 2.29 -3.03 -8.14
C THR A 31 3.28 -2.34 -9.08
N GLY A 32 3.19 -1.02 -9.21
CA GLY A 32 4.12 -0.23 -10.02
C GLY A 32 5.57 -0.37 -9.53
N ASN A 33 5.80 -0.25 -8.23
CA ASN A 33 7.12 -0.50 -7.63
C ASN A 33 7.57 -1.95 -7.85
N GLY A 34 6.68 -2.91 -7.64
CA GLY A 34 6.97 -4.33 -7.84
C GLY A 34 7.39 -4.64 -9.28
N LEU A 35 6.68 -4.10 -10.26
CA LEU A 35 7.01 -4.27 -11.68
C LEU A 35 8.37 -3.62 -12.02
N ALA A 36 8.64 -2.42 -11.51
CA ALA A 36 9.92 -1.76 -11.72
C ALA A 36 11.07 -2.57 -11.12
N TYR A 37 10.93 -3.08 -9.91
CA TYR A 37 11.94 -3.90 -9.25
C TYR A 37 12.17 -5.22 -9.97
N ALA A 38 11.11 -5.89 -10.40
CA ALA A 38 11.22 -7.16 -11.12
C ALA A 38 11.83 -6.98 -12.53
N ALA A 39 11.35 -5.99 -13.29
CA ALA A 39 11.79 -5.75 -14.66
C ALA A 39 13.22 -5.19 -14.74
N PHE A 40 13.61 -4.36 -13.76
CA PHE A 40 14.89 -3.64 -13.74
C PHE A 40 15.73 -3.97 -12.51
N SER A 41 15.67 -5.21 -12.03
CA SER A 41 16.34 -5.64 -10.80
C SER A 41 17.87 -5.42 -10.83
N ALA A 42 18.53 -5.62 -11.96
CA ALA A 42 19.97 -5.43 -12.09
C ALA A 42 20.36 -3.93 -12.04
N PRO A 43 19.83 -3.04 -12.91
CA PRO A 43 20.22 -1.63 -12.85
C PRO A 43 19.72 -0.94 -11.59
N LEU A 44 18.50 -1.22 -11.14
CA LEU A 44 17.97 -0.63 -9.90
C LEU A 44 18.69 -1.17 -8.67
N GLY A 45 19.05 -2.43 -8.65
CA GLY A 45 19.83 -3.02 -7.57
C GLY A 45 21.17 -2.29 -7.37
N ARG A 46 21.88 -2.02 -8.46
CA ARG A 46 23.13 -1.22 -8.42
C ARG A 46 22.88 0.22 -7.95
N LEU A 47 21.80 0.84 -8.46
CA LEU A 47 21.48 2.23 -8.14
C LEU A 47 21.09 2.39 -6.65
N LEU A 48 20.31 1.47 -6.12
CA LEU A 48 19.83 1.50 -4.74
C LEU A 48 20.81 0.87 -3.73
N GLY A 49 21.80 0.13 -4.19
CA GLY A 49 22.71 -0.62 -3.33
C GLY A 49 22.08 -1.90 -2.77
N VAL A 50 21.13 -2.50 -3.48
CA VAL A 50 20.44 -3.74 -3.08
C VAL A 50 20.85 -4.86 -4.02
N GLY A 51 21.00 -6.09 -3.52
CA GLY A 51 21.29 -7.25 -4.35
C GLY A 51 20.22 -7.49 -5.41
N GLN A 52 20.64 -7.80 -6.64
CA GLN A 52 19.71 -8.03 -7.76
C GLN A 52 18.67 -9.10 -7.45
N ALA A 53 19.09 -10.24 -6.89
CA ALA A 53 18.17 -11.33 -6.56
C ALA A 53 17.13 -10.91 -5.51
N ALA A 54 17.58 -10.23 -4.46
CA ALA A 54 16.70 -9.72 -3.41
C ALA A 54 15.68 -8.71 -3.97
N LEU A 55 16.11 -7.83 -4.87
CA LEU A 55 15.21 -6.85 -5.48
C LEU A 55 14.21 -7.51 -6.43
N LEU A 56 14.62 -8.54 -7.17
CA LEU A 56 13.73 -9.33 -8.01
C LEU A 56 12.65 -10.04 -7.18
N GLU A 57 13.05 -10.73 -6.12
CA GLU A 57 12.13 -11.44 -5.22
C GLU A 57 11.15 -10.47 -4.57
N LEU A 58 11.65 -9.34 -4.10
CA LEU A 58 10.83 -8.27 -3.53
C LEU A 58 9.83 -7.72 -4.55
N GLY A 59 10.28 -7.49 -5.78
CA GLY A 59 9.43 -7.02 -6.88
C GLY A 59 8.29 -7.99 -7.18
N LEU A 60 8.58 -9.28 -7.27
CA LEU A 60 7.57 -10.34 -7.48
C LEU A 60 6.58 -10.40 -6.32
N PHE A 61 7.06 -10.32 -5.09
CA PHE A 61 6.21 -10.25 -3.90
C PHE A 61 5.28 -9.05 -3.93
N LEU A 62 5.79 -7.86 -4.25
CA LEU A 62 5.00 -6.63 -4.32
C LEU A 62 3.94 -6.69 -5.41
N VAL A 63 4.22 -7.29 -6.57
CA VAL A 63 3.23 -7.49 -7.64
C VAL A 63 2.08 -8.38 -7.15
N LEU A 64 2.40 -9.50 -6.51
CA LEU A 64 1.40 -10.41 -5.95
C LEU A 64 0.57 -9.73 -4.85
N TYR A 65 1.23 -9.05 -3.93
CA TYR A 65 0.58 -8.31 -2.85
C TYR A 65 -0.32 -7.19 -3.40
N GLY A 66 0.20 -6.40 -4.36
CA GLY A 66 -0.57 -5.36 -5.02
C GLY A 66 -1.81 -5.89 -5.74
N ALA A 67 -1.72 -7.06 -6.38
CA ALA A 67 -2.86 -7.73 -6.99
C ALA A 67 -3.93 -8.10 -5.94
N CYS A 68 -3.53 -8.59 -4.78
CA CYS A 68 -4.46 -8.87 -3.67
C CYS A 68 -5.16 -7.59 -3.17
N VAL A 69 -4.42 -6.51 -3.00
CA VAL A 69 -4.98 -5.20 -2.61
C VAL A 69 -5.94 -4.68 -3.67
N GLY A 70 -5.59 -4.83 -4.95
CA GLY A 70 -6.47 -4.49 -6.08
C GLY A 70 -7.77 -5.30 -6.09
N GLY A 71 -7.71 -6.58 -5.75
CA GLY A 71 -8.88 -7.42 -5.56
C GLY A 71 -9.81 -6.91 -4.46
N LEU A 72 -9.25 -6.40 -3.36
CA LEU A 72 -10.03 -5.76 -2.29
C LEU A 72 -10.66 -4.44 -2.77
N ALA A 73 -9.92 -3.63 -3.50
CA ALA A 73 -10.41 -2.36 -4.06
C ALA A 73 -11.57 -2.57 -5.05
N ALA A 74 -11.59 -3.70 -5.76
CA ALA A 74 -12.63 -4.04 -6.73
C ALA A 74 -13.97 -4.39 -6.06
N ARG A 75 -13.96 -4.78 -4.79
CA ARG A 75 -15.19 -5.11 -4.06
C ARG A 75 -15.97 -3.84 -3.70
N ARG A 76 -17.28 -3.89 -3.83
CA ARG A 76 -18.17 -2.78 -3.43
C ARG A 76 -18.06 -2.45 -1.94
N ARG A 77 -17.89 -3.48 -1.12
CA ARG A 77 -17.65 -3.38 0.33
C ARG A 77 -16.45 -4.23 0.69
N PRO A 78 -15.25 -3.65 0.71
CA PRO A 78 -14.06 -4.39 1.10
C PRO A 78 -14.22 -4.98 2.51
N PRO A 79 -13.91 -6.28 2.70
CA PRO A 79 -14.06 -6.91 4.02
C PRO A 79 -13.09 -6.29 5.03
N VAL A 80 -13.55 -6.12 6.26
CA VAL A 80 -12.82 -5.41 7.32
C VAL A 80 -11.50 -6.09 7.65
N LEU A 81 -11.49 -7.41 7.84
CA LEU A 81 -10.29 -8.13 8.29
C LEU A 81 -9.16 -8.09 7.24
N PRO A 82 -9.38 -8.41 5.96
CA PRO A 82 -8.34 -8.26 4.94
C PRO A 82 -7.80 -6.83 4.83
N VAL A 83 -8.65 -5.81 4.93
CA VAL A 83 -8.20 -4.40 4.89
C VAL A 83 -7.35 -4.06 6.11
N ARG A 84 -7.67 -4.56 7.29
CA ARG A 84 -6.81 -4.43 8.48
C ARG A 84 -5.44 -5.06 8.27
N TRP A 85 -5.38 -6.21 7.59
CA TRP A 85 -4.11 -6.84 7.21
C TRP A 85 -3.30 -5.96 6.25
N VAL A 86 -3.94 -5.30 5.29
CA VAL A 86 -3.27 -4.34 4.39
C VAL A 86 -2.69 -3.18 5.19
N ILE A 87 -3.46 -2.58 6.08
CA ILE A 87 -3.01 -1.46 6.92
C ILE A 87 -1.83 -1.90 7.81
N GLY A 88 -1.94 -3.05 8.47
CA GLY A 88 -0.88 -3.62 9.29
C GLY A 88 0.39 -3.92 8.48
N SER A 89 0.23 -4.47 7.28
CA SER A 89 1.35 -4.74 6.36
C SER A 89 2.04 -3.46 5.91
N ASN A 90 1.29 -2.39 5.64
CA ASN A 90 1.85 -1.09 5.28
C ASN A 90 2.66 -0.50 6.45
N TRP A 91 2.18 -0.61 7.68
CA TRP A 91 2.95 -0.21 8.87
C TRP A 91 4.20 -1.06 9.08
N ALA A 92 4.07 -2.38 8.91
CA ALA A 92 5.21 -3.30 9.01
C ALA A 92 6.26 -2.99 7.95
N TRP A 93 5.85 -2.72 6.72
CA TRP A 93 6.73 -2.31 5.63
C TRP A 93 7.47 -1.01 5.94
N THR A 94 6.76 -0.01 6.45
CA THR A 94 7.34 1.27 6.88
C THR A 94 8.41 1.04 7.95
N GLY A 95 8.09 0.28 8.99
CA GLY A 95 9.01 -0.03 10.08
C GLY A 95 10.24 -0.80 9.61
N LEU A 96 10.04 -1.85 8.82
CA LEU A 96 11.12 -2.66 8.26
C LEU A 96 12.03 -1.85 7.31
N SER A 97 11.44 -0.97 6.50
CA SER A 97 12.20 -0.07 5.63
C SER A 97 13.12 0.86 6.43
N LEU A 98 12.63 1.44 7.52
CA LEU A 98 13.42 2.32 8.38
C LEU A 98 14.49 1.54 9.16
N VAL A 99 14.16 0.35 9.66
CA VAL A 99 15.14 -0.54 10.33
C VAL A 99 16.23 -0.98 9.36
N SER A 100 15.89 -1.27 8.11
CA SER A 100 16.88 -1.68 7.12
C SER A 100 17.96 -0.64 6.89
N LEU A 101 17.65 0.65 7.01
CA LEU A 101 18.61 1.74 6.91
C LEU A 101 19.65 1.72 8.02
N LEU A 102 19.28 1.26 9.22
CA LEU A 102 20.17 1.14 10.36
C LEU A 102 21.13 -0.05 10.25
N LEU A 103 20.72 -1.09 9.50
CA LEU A 103 21.45 -2.34 9.35
C LEU A 103 22.26 -2.43 8.05
N TRP A 104 22.24 -1.38 7.25
CA TRP A 104 22.84 -1.38 5.90
C TRP A 104 24.30 -0.96 5.94
N ASP A 105 25.18 -1.87 5.57
CA ASP A 105 26.64 -1.64 5.64
C ASP A 105 27.18 -0.68 4.57
N ALA A 106 26.53 -0.63 3.40
CA ALA A 106 27.01 0.17 2.26
C ALA A 106 25.86 0.77 1.44
N PRO A 107 25.05 1.68 2.02
CA PRO A 107 23.97 2.31 1.30
C PRO A 107 24.48 3.27 0.22
N THR A 108 23.79 3.29 -0.94
CA THR A 108 24.00 4.34 -1.93
C THR A 108 23.25 5.62 -1.54
N ALA A 109 23.68 6.77 -2.06
CA ALA A 109 22.95 8.03 -1.83
C ALA A 109 21.51 7.97 -2.33
N VAL A 110 21.27 7.31 -3.48
CA VAL A 110 19.92 7.11 -4.03
C VAL A 110 19.09 6.21 -3.13
N GLY A 111 19.65 5.12 -2.61
CA GLY A 111 18.98 4.23 -1.66
C GLY A 111 18.60 4.93 -0.35
N LEU A 112 19.47 5.77 0.18
CA LEU A 112 19.22 6.56 1.40
C LEU A 112 18.09 7.57 1.25
N VAL A 113 17.80 8.03 0.03
CA VAL A 113 16.66 8.93 -0.26
C VAL A 113 15.42 8.12 -0.59
N TRP A 114 15.55 7.09 -1.42
CA TRP A 114 14.43 6.30 -1.92
C TRP A 114 13.71 5.52 -0.82
N ILE A 115 14.46 4.85 0.06
CA ILE A 115 13.86 3.99 1.08
C ILE A 115 13.00 4.78 2.07
N PRO A 116 13.45 5.92 2.64
CA PRO A 116 12.57 6.74 3.46
C PRO A 116 11.41 7.36 2.68
N ALA A 117 11.63 7.77 1.43
CA ALA A 117 10.57 8.36 0.61
C ALA A 117 9.42 7.39 0.36
N GLN A 118 9.73 6.16 -0.05
CA GLN A 118 8.69 5.15 -0.26
C GLN A 118 8.05 4.68 1.06
N ALA A 119 8.81 4.63 2.16
CA ALA A 119 8.26 4.33 3.48
C ALA A 119 7.25 5.40 3.94
N LEU A 120 7.52 6.68 3.67
CA LEU A 120 6.59 7.77 3.96
C LEU A 120 5.30 7.67 3.15
N VAL A 121 5.38 7.31 1.86
CA VAL A 121 4.19 7.10 1.02
C VAL A 121 3.33 5.98 1.57
N VAL A 122 3.94 4.86 1.93
CA VAL A 122 3.24 3.69 2.50
C VAL A 122 2.63 4.03 3.86
N ALA A 123 3.34 4.75 4.72
CA ALA A 123 2.83 5.24 6.00
C ALA A 123 1.63 6.17 5.81
N ALA A 124 1.69 7.08 4.84
CA ALA A 124 0.58 7.96 4.51
C ALA A 124 -0.66 7.19 4.05
N LEU A 125 -0.47 6.15 3.24
CA LEU A 125 -1.57 5.26 2.84
C LEU A 125 -2.20 4.58 4.06
N ALA A 126 -1.40 4.02 4.97
CA ALA A 126 -1.90 3.40 6.19
C ALA A 126 -2.66 4.40 7.09
N LEU A 127 -2.14 5.62 7.24
CA LEU A 127 -2.78 6.69 8.01
C LEU A 127 -4.13 7.11 7.44
N LEU A 128 -4.29 7.09 6.12
CA LEU A 128 -5.54 7.44 5.44
C LEU A 128 -6.51 6.25 5.39
N GLN A 129 -6.00 5.03 5.20
CA GLN A 129 -6.82 3.82 5.14
C GLN A 129 -7.49 3.49 6.47
N ALA A 130 -6.82 3.72 7.60
CA ALA A 130 -7.36 3.38 8.92
C ALA A 130 -8.66 4.14 9.26
N PRO A 131 -8.73 5.47 9.17
CA PRO A 131 -9.98 6.19 9.42
C PRO A 131 -11.04 5.91 8.33
N ALA A 132 -10.65 5.70 7.08
CA ALA A 132 -11.55 5.33 6.00
C ALA A 132 -12.23 3.99 6.27
N LEU A 133 -11.48 2.99 6.76
CA LEU A 133 -12.03 1.70 7.17
C LEU A 133 -13.01 1.84 8.34
N ARG A 134 -12.65 2.62 9.36
CA ARG A 134 -13.55 2.87 10.50
C ARG A 134 -14.85 3.51 10.07
N ALA A 135 -14.80 4.50 9.18
CA ALA A 135 -15.98 5.16 8.65
C ALA A 135 -16.83 4.20 7.82
N ALA A 136 -16.20 3.36 7.00
CA ALA A 136 -16.89 2.39 6.14
C ALA A 136 -17.52 1.23 6.93
N SER A 137 -17.01 0.90 8.12
CA SER A 137 -17.48 -0.22 8.95
C SER A 137 -18.43 0.18 10.07
N ARG A 138 -18.80 1.46 10.20
CA ARG A 138 -19.79 1.91 11.20
C ARG A 138 -21.17 1.37 10.88
N PRO A 139 -21.90 0.82 11.91
CA PRO A 139 -23.30 0.47 11.74
C PRO A 139 -24.14 1.71 11.44
N GLN A 140 -25.19 1.54 10.67
CA GLN A 140 -26.14 2.59 10.27
C GLN A 140 -27.42 2.54 11.08
#